data_32923a5ce5f1649343a8547bffd18432
#
_entry.id   32923a5ce5f1649343a8547bffd18432
#
_cell.length_a   1.000
_cell.length_b   1.000
_cell.length_c   1.000
_cell.angle_alpha   90.00
_cell.angle_beta   90.00
_cell.angle_gamma   90.00
#
_symmetry.space_group_name_H-M   'P 1'
#
loop_
_entity.id
_entity.type
_entity.pdbx_description
1 polymer ?
#
loop_
_entity_poly.entity_id
_entity_poly.type
_entity_poly.pdbx_seq_one_letter_code
_entity_poly.pdbx_strand_id
1 'polypeptide(L)'
;MKNTALRVSLATAVLIPLLVYAQPRPGNPTTATVITKAEIDKISATEQNQTTRDENARVVDIGDGWSMELGIVHRSKQHVLTVGQAAQAARGSGTAQAARGGNAQAAAQTTPCGEQMANPPADALQGAITHDNQTEGYYIVSGGGTAFIDGKVVNGRRSTNNPDGGPNGPGCGGGVAVGSRKVELNVGDVLIVPPGVIHGWFDIPDHVDYLSFRPSHGVMKNGWVNPTIASK
;
A
#
# COMPACT_ATOMS: atom_id res chain seq x y z
N MET A 1 -44.60 -77.93 0.73
CA MET A 1 -43.72 -76.91 1.34
C MET A 1 -42.94 -76.26 0.16
N LYS A 2 -43.27 -75.02 -0.18
CA LYS A 2 -42.61 -74.29 -1.31
C LYS A 2 -41.53 -73.37 -0.75
N ASN A 3 -40.28 -73.65 -1.04
CA ASN A 3 -39.18 -72.79 -0.67
C ASN A 3 -39.05 -71.62 -1.67
N THR A 4 -39.35 -70.40 -1.24
CA THR A 4 -39.14 -69.17 -1.99
C THR A 4 -37.75 -68.66 -1.69
N ALA A 5 -36.82 -68.73 -2.65
CA ALA A 5 -35.50 -68.19 -2.52
C ALA A 5 -35.54 -66.66 -2.83
N LEU A 6 -35.19 -65.88 -1.82
CA LEU A 6 -35.04 -64.42 -1.93
C LEU A 6 -33.70 -64.09 -2.61
N ARG A 7 -33.76 -63.55 -3.84
CA ARG A 7 -32.59 -63.02 -4.54
C ARG A 7 -32.30 -61.58 -4.09
N VAL A 8 -31.24 -61.40 -3.34
CA VAL A 8 -30.74 -60.05 -3.01
C VAL A 8 -29.80 -59.58 -4.13
N SER A 9 -30.22 -58.60 -4.91
CA SER A 9 -29.39 -57.97 -5.90
C SER A 9 -28.55 -56.87 -5.21
N LEU A 10 -27.25 -57.06 -5.12
CA LEU A 10 -26.32 -56.06 -4.65
C LEU A 10 -26.07 -55.05 -5.82
N ALA A 11 -26.62 -53.86 -5.73
CA ALA A 11 -26.28 -52.75 -6.64
C ALA A 11 -24.97 -52.13 -6.16
N THR A 12 -23.90 -52.36 -6.89
CA THR A 12 -22.61 -51.72 -6.67
C THR A 12 -22.67 -50.27 -7.21
N ALA A 13 -22.83 -49.31 -6.32
CA ALA A 13 -22.73 -47.90 -6.69
C ALA A 13 -21.25 -47.54 -6.96
N VAL A 14 -20.90 -47.33 -8.21
CA VAL A 14 -19.59 -46.81 -8.63
C VAL A 14 -19.60 -45.32 -8.31
N LEU A 15 -18.93 -44.91 -7.22
CA LEU A 15 -18.61 -43.51 -6.93
C LEU A 15 -17.51 -43.06 -7.90
N ILE A 16 -17.93 -42.39 -8.96
CA ILE A 16 -17.00 -41.66 -9.83
C ILE A 16 -16.63 -40.38 -9.07
N PRO A 17 -15.33 -40.18 -8.72
CA PRO A 17 -14.94 -38.91 -8.13
C PRO A 17 -15.18 -37.81 -9.18
N LEU A 18 -16.13 -36.91 -8.92
CA LEU A 18 -16.23 -35.65 -9.67
C LEU A 18 -14.94 -34.85 -9.38
N LEU A 19 -14.01 -34.84 -10.32
CA LEU A 19 -12.93 -33.88 -10.34
C LEU A 19 -13.56 -32.49 -10.56
N VAL A 20 -13.87 -31.80 -9.47
CA VAL A 20 -14.31 -30.41 -9.50
C VAL A 20 -13.08 -29.58 -9.84
N TYR A 21 -12.85 -29.32 -11.11
CA TYR A 21 -11.92 -28.28 -11.53
C TYR A 21 -12.48 -26.96 -11.02
N ALA A 22 -11.66 -26.20 -10.28
CA ALA A 22 -12.00 -24.85 -9.88
C ALA A 22 -12.21 -24.03 -11.18
N GLN A 23 -13.47 -23.77 -11.50
CA GLN A 23 -13.81 -22.88 -12.62
C GLN A 23 -13.72 -21.44 -12.16
N PRO A 24 -13.25 -20.51 -13.02
CA PRO A 24 -13.36 -19.10 -12.72
C PRO A 24 -14.82 -18.74 -12.40
N ARG A 25 -15.02 -17.94 -11.35
CA ARG A 25 -16.37 -17.46 -11.03
C ARG A 25 -16.88 -16.58 -12.18
N PRO A 26 -18.16 -16.64 -12.55
CA PRO A 26 -18.73 -15.73 -13.55
C PRO A 26 -18.44 -14.27 -13.19
N GLY A 27 -17.88 -13.51 -14.13
CA GLY A 27 -17.50 -12.10 -13.93
C GLY A 27 -16.08 -11.86 -13.42
N ASN A 28 -15.35 -12.89 -13.02
CA ASN A 28 -13.95 -12.76 -12.65
C ASN A 28 -13.02 -12.80 -13.88
N PRO A 29 -11.84 -12.15 -13.82
CA PRO A 29 -10.86 -12.23 -14.88
C PRO A 29 -10.43 -13.67 -15.16
N THR A 30 -10.29 -14.00 -16.46
CA THR A 30 -9.89 -15.34 -16.92
C THR A 30 -8.45 -15.38 -17.42
N THR A 31 -7.78 -14.22 -17.47
CA THR A 31 -6.41 -14.08 -17.99
C THR A 31 -5.50 -13.45 -16.93
N ALA A 32 -4.27 -13.93 -16.88
CA ALA A 32 -3.23 -13.32 -16.04
C ALA A 32 -2.68 -12.05 -16.71
N THR A 33 -2.25 -11.10 -15.88
CA THR A 33 -1.53 -9.90 -16.32
C THR A 33 -0.04 -10.06 -15.99
N VAL A 34 0.82 -9.83 -16.97
CA VAL A 34 2.27 -9.76 -16.77
C VAL A 34 2.69 -8.30 -16.79
N ILE A 35 3.39 -7.85 -15.76
CA ILE A 35 4.07 -6.55 -15.71
C ILE A 35 5.55 -6.87 -15.84
N THR A 36 6.13 -6.48 -16.98
CA THR A 36 7.50 -6.87 -17.32
C THR A 36 8.53 -5.96 -16.64
N LYS A 37 9.75 -6.47 -16.45
CA LYS A 37 10.86 -5.64 -16.00
C LYS A 37 11.07 -4.41 -16.88
N ALA A 38 10.90 -4.55 -18.20
CA ALA A 38 11.04 -3.45 -19.14
C ALA A 38 9.99 -2.33 -18.89
N GLU A 39 8.76 -2.66 -18.51
CA GLU A 39 7.74 -1.67 -18.12
C GLU A 39 8.13 -0.99 -16.79
N ILE A 40 8.59 -1.75 -15.80
CA ILE A 40 9.05 -1.22 -14.52
C ILE A 40 10.23 -0.26 -14.75
N ASP A 41 11.24 -0.67 -15.50
CA ASP A 41 12.42 0.14 -15.82
C ASP A 41 12.03 1.44 -16.55
N LYS A 42 11.08 1.36 -17.49
CA LYS A 42 10.61 2.52 -18.25
C LYS A 42 9.93 3.56 -17.36
N ILE A 43 9.10 3.12 -16.40
CA ILE A 43 8.49 4.01 -15.42
C ILE A 43 9.57 4.58 -14.49
N SER A 44 10.49 3.73 -14.04
CA SER A 44 11.60 4.15 -13.16
C SER A 44 12.52 5.18 -13.79
N ALA A 45 12.65 5.17 -15.11
CA ALA A 45 13.51 6.10 -15.85
C ALA A 45 12.90 7.50 -16.05
N THR A 46 11.59 7.68 -15.88
CA THR A 46 10.91 8.95 -16.23
C THR A 46 11.24 10.10 -15.30
N GLU A 47 11.74 9.83 -14.08
CA GLU A 47 11.90 10.87 -13.06
C GLU A 47 13.21 10.72 -12.27
N GLN A 48 14.34 10.82 -12.94
CA GLN A 48 15.67 10.65 -12.34
C GLN A 48 16.04 11.70 -11.27
N ASN A 49 15.25 12.77 -11.12
CA ASN A 49 15.56 13.88 -10.21
C ASN A 49 14.56 14.04 -9.06
N GLN A 50 13.60 13.13 -8.88
CA GLN A 50 12.67 13.24 -7.77
C GLN A 50 13.20 12.55 -6.52
N THR A 51 13.12 13.25 -5.40
CA THR A 51 13.50 12.71 -4.07
C THR A 51 12.55 11.63 -3.60
N THR A 52 11.34 11.58 -4.15
CA THR A 52 10.34 10.56 -3.87
C THR A 52 9.53 10.32 -5.13
N ARG A 53 9.48 9.09 -5.56
CA ARG A 53 8.57 8.62 -6.61
C ARG A 53 7.68 7.53 -6.04
N ASP A 54 6.41 7.58 -6.35
CA ASP A 54 5.43 6.56 -6.04
C ASP A 54 4.41 6.54 -7.17
N GLU A 55 4.62 5.65 -8.13
CA GLU A 55 3.80 5.54 -9.32
C GLU A 55 3.26 4.13 -9.50
N ASN A 56 1.98 4.04 -9.86
CA ASN A 56 1.40 2.77 -10.26
C ASN A 56 1.82 2.40 -11.69
N ALA A 57 2.16 1.15 -11.92
CA ALA A 57 2.37 0.62 -13.27
C ALA A 57 1.03 0.24 -13.92
N ARG A 58 0.24 -0.53 -13.20
CA ARG A 58 -1.08 -1.01 -13.65
C ARG A 58 -2.01 -1.21 -12.47
N VAL A 59 -3.30 -1.12 -12.73
CA VAL A 59 -4.39 -1.54 -11.84
C VAL A 59 -5.08 -2.74 -12.47
N VAL A 60 -4.89 -3.90 -11.89
CA VAL A 60 -5.37 -5.17 -12.42
C VAL A 60 -6.62 -5.61 -11.67
N ASP A 61 -7.68 -5.94 -12.39
CA ASP A 61 -8.84 -6.61 -11.81
C ASP A 61 -8.43 -8.00 -11.33
N ILE A 62 -8.67 -8.32 -10.07
CA ILE A 62 -8.42 -9.64 -9.49
C ILE A 62 -9.69 -10.38 -9.09
N GLY A 63 -10.85 -9.84 -9.48
CA GLY A 63 -12.16 -10.43 -9.26
C GLY A 63 -12.86 -9.97 -8.00
N ASP A 64 -14.13 -10.28 -7.90
CA ASP A 64 -15.00 -9.97 -6.75
C ASP A 64 -14.98 -8.48 -6.34
N GLY A 65 -14.74 -7.56 -7.30
CA GLY A 65 -14.64 -6.11 -7.07
C GLY A 65 -13.30 -5.65 -6.49
N TRP A 66 -12.32 -6.54 -6.40
CA TRP A 66 -10.98 -6.20 -5.95
C TRP A 66 -10.04 -5.85 -7.11
N SER A 67 -9.15 -4.93 -6.83
CA SER A 67 -8.04 -4.53 -7.71
C SER A 67 -6.72 -4.86 -7.07
N MET A 68 -5.71 -5.14 -7.88
CA MET A 68 -4.31 -5.18 -7.49
C MET A 68 -3.55 -4.09 -8.24
N GLU A 69 -2.98 -3.16 -7.51
CA GLU A 69 -2.08 -2.16 -8.06
C GLU A 69 -0.63 -2.61 -7.83
N LEU A 70 0.24 -2.33 -8.80
CA LEU A 70 1.68 -2.44 -8.61
C LEU A 70 2.28 -1.03 -8.60
N GLY A 71 2.66 -0.58 -7.41
CA GLY A 71 3.41 0.65 -7.21
C GLY A 71 4.91 0.42 -7.40
N ILE A 72 5.56 1.37 -8.06
CA ILE A 72 7.02 1.44 -8.22
C ILE A 72 7.48 2.64 -7.40
N VAL A 73 8.20 2.38 -6.33
CA VAL A 73 8.53 3.41 -5.35
C VAL A 73 10.04 3.59 -5.22
N HIS A 74 10.46 4.85 -5.29
CA HIS A 74 11.80 5.30 -4.95
C HIS A 74 11.73 6.36 -3.87
N ARG A 75 12.59 6.26 -2.87
CA ARG A 75 12.82 7.31 -1.88
C ARG A 75 14.31 7.53 -1.70
N SER A 76 14.73 8.79 -1.82
CA SER A 76 16.10 9.21 -1.54
C SER A 76 16.35 9.30 -0.04
N LYS A 77 17.59 9.57 0.31
CA LYS A 77 18.03 9.85 1.67
C LYS A 77 17.08 10.83 2.39
N GLN A 78 16.60 10.42 3.55
CA GLN A 78 15.76 11.25 4.41
C GLN A 78 15.95 10.90 5.89
N HIS A 79 15.64 11.85 6.75
CA HIS A 79 15.52 11.64 8.19
C HIS A 79 14.31 12.42 8.70
N VAL A 80 13.36 11.72 9.31
CA VAL A 80 12.15 12.32 9.87
C VAL A 80 12.41 12.75 11.32
N LEU A 81 12.12 14.01 11.60
CA LEU A 81 12.25 14.57 12.94
C LEU A 81 11.07 14.14 13.83
N THR A 82 11.35 14.00 15.12
CA THR A 82 10.28 13.97 16.12
C THR A 82 9.69 15.37 16.32
N VAL A 83 8.52 15.46 16.96
CA VAL A 83 7.88 16.73 17.32
C VAL A 83 8.85 17.62 18.13
N GLY A 84 9.54 17.04 19.11
CA GLY A 84 10.50 17.76 19.96
C GLY A 84 11.70 18.27 19.19
N GLN A 85 12.28 17.46 18.30
CA GLN A 85 13.40 17.87 17.46
C GLN A 85 13.00 19.00 16.49
N ALA A 86 11.84 18.90 15.87
CA ALA A 86 11.32 19.95 15.00
C ALA A 86 11.10 21.27 15.74
N ALA A 87 10.56 21.21 16.95
CA ALA A 87 10.38 22.40 17.79
C ALA A 87 11.72 23.04 18.21
N GLN A 88 12.75 22.24 18.48
CA GLN A 88 14.10 22.74 18.76
C GLN A 88 14.75 23.39 17.52
N ALA A 89 14.64 22.75 16.36
CA ALA A 89 15.16 23.30 15.11
C ALA A 89 14.51 24.65 14.76
N ALA A 90 13.20 24.79 14.96
CA ALA A 90 12.48 26.04 14.74
C ALA A 90 12.95 27.18 15.66
N ARG A 91 13.28 26.89 16.92
CA ARG A 91 13.82 27.87 17.88
C ARG A 91 15.24 28.33 17.49
N GLY A 92 16.06 27.40 16.99
CA GLY A 92 17.45 27.69 16.59
C GLY A 92 17.56 28.51 15.29
N SER A 93 16.60 28.42 14.40
CA SER A 93 16.63 29.10 13.10
C SER A 93 16.00 30.50 13.09
N GLY A 94 15.40 30.95 14.19
CA GLY A 94 14.69 32.23 14.27
C GLY A 94 13.49 32.37 13.31
N THR A 95 13.19 31.34 12.55
CA THR A 95 12.05 31.28 11.63
C THR A 95 11.14 30.15 12.09
N ALA A 96 9.96 30.49 12.55
CA ALA A 96 8.89 29.52 12.85
C ALA A 96 8.31 28.94 11.54
N GLN A 97 9.16 28.26 10.77
CA GLN A 97 8.75 27.51 9.60
C GLN A 97 8.31 26.14 10.10
N ALA A 98 7.01 25.92 10.12
CA ALA A 98 6.49 24.58 10.37
C ALA A 98 7.19 23.62 9.41
N ALA A 99 7.95 22.66 9.96
CA ALA A 99 8.63 21.64 9.18
C ALA A 99 7.54 20.81 8.43
N ARG A 100 7.32 21.15 7.18
CA ARG A 100 6.46 20.42 6.26
C ARG A 100 7.27 19.27 5.65
N GLY A 101 7.46 18.22 6.42
CA GLY A 101 7.77 16.91 5.88
C GLY A 101 6.48 16.25 5.41
N GLY A 102 5.97 16.65 4.27
CA GLY A 102 4.77 16.08 3.69
C GLY A 102 4.78 16.35 2.19
N ASN A 103 4.56 15.30 1.40
CA ASN A 103 4.39 15.37 -0.05
C ASN A 103 3.49 16.55 -0.46
N ALA A 104 3.84 17.23 -1.55
CA ALA A 104 3.18 18.43 -2.08
C ALA A 104 1.69 18.25 -2.50
N GLN A 105 1.03 17.15 -2.14
CA GLN A 105 -0.40 16.91 -2.32
C GLN A 105 -1.29 17.53 -1.22
N ALA A 106 -0.71 18.34 -0.33
CA ALA A 106 -1.40 18.89 0.85
C ALA A 106 -2.50 19.93 0.56
N ALA A 107 -2.71 20.35 -0.69
CA ALA A 107 -3.61 21.46 -0.99
C ALA A 107 -5.12 21.13 -0.99
N ALA A 108 -5.52 19.84 -0.95
CA ALA A 108 -6.92 19.40 -0.99
C ALA A 108 -7.42 18.78 0.33
N GLN A 109 -6.62 18.74 1.38
CA GLN A 109 -6.94 18.05 2.64
C GLN A 109 -7.49 19.03 3.66
N THR A 110 -8.79 19.18 3.72
CA THR A 110 -9.44 20.15 4.62
C THR A 110 -10.02 19.52 5.88
N THR A 111 -10.38 18.24 5.84
CA THR A 111 -11.05 17.57 6.96
C THR A 111 -10.05 16.95 7.93
N PRO A 112 -10.06 17.28 9.23
CA PRO A 112 -9.25 16.62 10.25
C PRO A 112 -9.55 15.12 10.32
N CYS A 113 -8.52 14.32 10.60
CA CYS A 113 -8.63 12.89 10.86
C CYS A 113 -7.61 12.46 11.93
N GLY A 114 -7.80 11.28 12.48
CA GLY A 114 -7.07 10.84 13.66
C GLY A 114 -7.46 11.61 14.92
N GLU A 115 -6.76 11.34 16.00
CA GLU A 115 -6.95 12.06 17.27
C GLU A 115 -6.45 13.49 17.14
N GLN A 116 -7.17 14.45 17.74
CA GLN A 116 -6.76 15.86 17.74
C GLN A 116 -6.14 16.20 19.09
N MET A 117 -4.88 16.60 19.10
CA MET A 117 -4.11 16.97 20.29
C MET A 117 -3.48 18.34 20.11
N ALA A 118 -3.67 19.24 21.09
CA ALA A 118 -2.99 20.53 21.09
C ALA A 118 -1.47 20.39 21.27
N ASN A 119 -1.04 19.41 22.07
CA ASN A 119 0.36 19.16 22.39
C ASN A 119 0.67 17.66 22.18
N PRO A 120 1.01 17.22 20.96
CA PRO A 120 1.45 15.86 20.72
C PRO A 120 2.73 15.54 21.51
N PRO A 121 2.96 14.26 21.88
CA PRO A 121 4.18 13.85 22.54
C PRO A 121 5.46 14.26 21.78
N ALA A 122 6.50 14.64 22.50
CA ALA A 122 7.75 15.14 21.90
C ALA A 122 8.49 14.08 21.06
N ASP A 123 8.28 12.81 21.35
CA ASP A 123 8.85 11.65 20.65
C ASP A 123 8.00 11.19 19.45
N ALA A 124 6.81 11.76 19.25
CA ALA A 124 5.97 11.44 18.09
C ALA A 124 6.68 11.79 16.78
N LEU A 125 6.55 10.89 15.77
CA LEU A 125 7.21 11.03 14.47
C LEU A 125 6.33 11.82 13.50
N GLN A 126 6.92 12.69 12.71
CA GLN A 126 6.20 13.43 11.68
C GLN A 126 5.88 12.55 10.46
N GLY A 127 4.87 12.93 9.68
CA GLY A 127 4.59 12.31 8.38
C GLY A 127 3.81 10.99 8.45
N ALA A 128 3.02 10.76 9.52
CA ALA A 128 2.13 9.61 9.59
C ALA A 128 1.16 9.55 8.40
N ILE A 129 0.96 8.35 7.86
CA ILE A 129 -0.01 8.06 6.79
C ILE A 129 -0.73 6.74 7.05
N THR A 130 -2.01 6.68 6.65
CA THR A 130 -2.81 5.45 6.58
C THR A 130 -3.60 5.42 5.29
N HIS A 131 -4.03 4.24 4.86
CA HIS A 131 -4.97 4.04 3.75
C HIS A 131 -6.22 3.35 4.27
N ASP A 132 -7.42 3.83 3.88
CA ASP A 132 -8.67 3.31 4.44
C ASP A 132 -9.05 1.92 3.87
N ASN A 133 -8.91 1.74 2.56
CA ASN A 133 -9.41 0.57 1.82
C ASN A 133 -8.32 -0.11 0.98
N GLN A 134 -7.07 0.13 1.31
CA GLN A 134 -5.93 -0.39 0.58
C GLN A 134 -4.91 -1.00 1.55
N THR A 135 -4.52 -2.23 1.30
CA THR A 135 -3.32 -2.81 1.91
C THR A 135 -2.11 -2.37 1.11
N GLU A 136 -0.99 -2.10 1.76
CA GLU A 136 0.29 -1.96 1.09
C GLU A 136 1.23 -3.12 1.44
N GLY A 137 1.72 -3.82 0.41
CA GLY A 137 2.73 -4.84 0.56
C GLY A 137 4.03 -4.36 -0.08
N TYR A 138 5.08 -4.11 0.71
CA TYR A 138 6.39 -3.73 0.20
C TYR A 138 7.27 -4.95 -0.02
N TYR A 139 7.99 -4.97 -1.13
CA TYR A 139 9.13 -5.86 -1.36
C TYR A 139 10.34 -5.00 -1.69
N ILE A 140 11.33 -4.97 -0.78
CA ILE A 140 12.51 -4.11 -0.93
C ILE A 140 13.44 -4.70 -1.99
N VAL A 141 13.72 -3.93 -3.03
CA VAL A 141 14.52 -4.37 -4.18
C VAL A 141 15.92 -3.75 -4.20
N SER A 142 16.11 -2.59 -3.55
CA SER A 142 17.39 -1.87 -3.52
C SER A 142 17.44 -0.95 -2.29
N GLY A 143 18.62 -0.72 -1.75
CA GLY A 143 18.81 0.13 -0.59
C GLY A 143 18.17 -0.42 0.68
N GLY A 144 17.63 0.46 1.49
CA GLY A 144 16.97 0.12 2.76
C GLY A 144 16.88 1.31 3.70
N GLY A 145 16.30 1.05 4.88
CA GLY A 145 16.16 2.07 5.91
C GLY A 145 15.28 1.62 7.06
N THR A 146 15.02 2.53 7.97
CA THR A 146 14.13 2.31 9.11
C THR A 146 12.74 2.85 8.80
N ALA A 147 11.76 1.99 8.70
CA ALA A 147 10.34 2.36 8.68
C ALA A 147 9.80 2.57 10.10
N PHE A 148 8.72 3.33 10.24
CA PHE A 148 7.88 3.32 11.44
C PHE A 148 6.48 2.83 11.06
N ILE A 149 5.92 1.98 11.91
CA ILE A 149 4.63 1.33 11.72
C ILE A 149 3.85 1.27 13.02
N ASP A 150 2.55 0.99 12.91
CA ASP A 150 1.62 0.87 14.05
C ASP A 150 1.42 2.20 14.82
N GLY A 151 0.67 2.15 15.92
CA GLY A 151 0.33 3.34 16.69
C GLY A 151 -0.92 4.05 16.14
N LYS A 152 -0.99 5.37 16.30
CA LYS A 152 -2.14 6.19 15.88
C LYS A 152 -1.72 7.51 15.23
N VAL A 153 -2.51 7.96 14.26
CA VAL A 153 -2.37 9.30 13.67
C VAL A 153 -2.93 10.33 14.63
N VAL A 154 -2.17 11.40 14.88
CA VAL A 154 -2.60 12.58 15.62
C VAL A 154 -2.47 13.80 14.72
N ASN A 155 -3.50 14.68 14.73
CA ASN A 155 -3.57 15.90 13.93
C ASN A 155 -3.44 15.67 12.41
N GLY A 156 -3.92 14.53 11.92
CA GLY A 156 -3.92 14.21 10.50
C GLY A 156 -4.97 14.98 9.70
N ARG A 157 -4.88 14.87 8.39
CA ARG A 157 -5.82 15.39 7.41
C ARG A 157 -6.28 14.29 6.47
N ARG A 158 -7.57 14.31 6.15
CA ARG A 158 -8.19 13.36 5.23
C ARG A 158 -7.69 13.58 3.81
N SER A 159 -7.25 12.53 3.14
CA SER A 159 -7.12 12.50 1.68
C SER A 159 -8.38 11.93 1.06
N THR A 160 -8.65 12.30 -0.19
CA THR A 160 -9.76 11.78 -1.00
C THR A 160 -9.27 10.72 -1.97
N ASN A 161 -10.20 9.91 -2.48
CA ASN A 161 -9.91 8.96 -3.53
C ASN A 161 -9.55 9.68 -4.84
N ASN A 162 -8.55 9.18 -5.55
CA ASN A 162 -8.20 9.61 -6.91
C ASN A 162 -8.17 8.39 -7.85
N PRO A 163 -9.32 7.93 -8.36
CA PRO A 163 -9.41 6.70 -9.15
C PRO A 163 -8.70 6.77 -10.51
N ASP A 164 -8.31 7.96 -10.96
CA ASP A 164 -7.71 8.21 -12.28
C ASP A 164 -6.17 8.23 -12.27
N GLY A 165 -5.55 7.55 -11.30
CA GLY A 165 -4.10 7.32 -11.31
C GLY A 165 -3.32 7.84 -10.11
N GLY A 166 -4.00 8.26 -9.06
CA GLY A 166 -3.30 8.54 -7.79
C GLY A 166 -2.74 7.25 -7.20
N PRO A 167 -1.53 7.29 -6.60
CA PRO A 167 -0.90 6.08 -6.08
C PRO A 167 -1.62 5.48 -4.89
N ASN A 168 -2.46 6.27 -4.21
CA ASN A 168 -3.08 5.89 -2.94
C ASN A 168 -4.55 6.29 -2.92
N GLY A 169 -5.35 5.47 -2.28
CA GLY A 169 -6.76 5.74 -2.02
C GLY A 169 -6.97 6.75 -0.88
N PRO A 170 -8.23 6.87 -0.41
CA PRO A 170 -8.55 7.72 0.73
C PRO A 170 -7.81 7.23 1.98
N GLY A 171 -7.39 8.17 2.81
CA GLY A 171 -6.63 7.87 4.02
C GLY A 171 -6.52 9.05 4.96
N CYS A 172 -5.66 8.93 5.96
CA CYS A 172 -5.35 9.97 6.93
C CYS A 172 -3.85 10.20 6.95
N GLY A 173 -3.40 11.42 6.67
CA GLY A 173 -1.98 11.71 6.59
C GLY A 173 -1.61 13.12 7.02
N GLY A 174 -0.31 13.46 6.96
CA GLY A 174 0.21 14.79 7.28
C GLY A 174 0.22 15.15 8.76
N GLY A 175 -0.17 14.24 9.64
CA GLY A 175 -0.08 14.38 11.09
C GLY A 175 1.18 13.74 11.65
N VAL A 176 1.13 13.41 12.94
CA VAL A 176 2.21 12.72 13.63
C VAL A 176 1.79 11.32 14.04
N ALA A 177 2.76 10.40 14.08
CA ALA A 177 2.60 9.03 14.55
C ALA A 177 2.93 8.96 16.04
N VAL A 178 1.96 8.55 16.86
CA VAL A 178 2.12 8.36 18.31
C VAL A 178 2.06 6.87 18.62
N GLY A 179 3.05 6.37 19.39
CA GLY A 179 3.13 4.97 19.79
C GLY A 179 3.52 4.02 18.65
N SER A 180 4.08 4.53 17.56
CA SER A 180 4.63 3.71 16.49
C SER A 180 5.94 3.03 16.91
N ARG A 181 6.23 1.88 16.31
CA ARG A 181 7.51 1.18 16.45
C ARG A 181 8.35 1.31 15.18
N LYS A 182 9.66 1.30 15.35
CA LYS A 182 10.62 1.36 14.25
C LYS A 182 11.02 -0.06 13.84
N VAL A 183 11.14 -0.26 12.53
CA VAL A 183 11.53 -1.54 11.91
C VAL A 183 12.57 -1.26 10.84
N GLU A 184 13.69 -1.93 10.90
CA GLU A 184 14.69 -1.90 9.84
C GLU A 184 14.25 -2.80 8.69
N LEU A 185 14.36 -2.29 7.46
CA LEU A 185 14.01 -3.00 6.23
C LEU A 185 15.20 -2.95 5.28
N ASN A 186 15.58 -4.14 4.80
CA ASN A 186 16.70 -4.38 3.89
C ASN A 186 16.24 -5.08 2.62
N VAL A 187 17.10 -5.16 1.63
CA VAL A 187 16.82 -5.86 0.37
C VAL A 187 16.34 -7.29 0.64
N GLY A 188 15.22 -7.66 0.06
CA GLY A 188 14.55 -8.94 0.23
C GLY A 188 13.50 -8.98 1.33
N ASP A 189 13.45 -7.97 2.22
CA ASP A 189 12.42 -7.90 3.25
C ASP A 189 11.05 -7.58 2.63
N VAL A 190 10.02 -8.08 3.31
CA VAL A 190 8.62 -7.80 2.99
C VAL A 190 7.95 -7.14 4.18
N LEU A 191 7.25 -6.04 3.94
CA LEU A 191 6.37 -5.40 4.90
C LEU A 191 4.93 -5.46 4.36
N ILE A 192 3.96 -5.88 5.18
CA ILE A 192 2.54 -5.82 4.84
C ILE A 192 1.86 -4.87 5.82
N VAL A 193 1.25 -3.83 5.28
CA VAL A 193 0.53 -2.79 6.02
C VAL A 193 -0.97 -2.91 5.74
N PRO A 194 -1.76 -3.43 6.66
CA PRO A 194 -3.22 -3.49 6.49
C PRO A 194 -3.86 -2.10 6.42
N PRO A 195 -5.09 -1.99 5.88
CA PRO A 195 -5.84 -0.73 5.91
C PRO A 195 -5.94 -0.15 7.32
N GLY A 196 -5.80 1.17 7.42
CA GLY A 196 -5.85 1.89 8.69
C GLY A 196 -4.58 1.86 9.54
N VAL A 197 -3.62 1.00 9.22
CA VAL A 197 -2.35 0.91 9.95
C VAL A 197 -1.42 2.04 9.52
N ILE A 198 -0.85 2.73 10.51
CA ILE A 198 0.15 3.78 10.27
C ILE A 198 1.42 3.16 9.71
N HIS A 199 2.02 3.89 8.77
CA HIS A 199 3.34 3.59 8.25
C HIS A 199 4.02 4.85 7.71
N GLY A 200 5.33 4.74 7.53
CA GLY A 200 6.19 5.76 6.94
C GLY A 200 7.67 5.39 7.10
N TRP A 201 8.53 6.18 6.51
CA TRP A 201 9.97 6.02 6.64
C TRP A 201 10.52 7.02 7.66
N PHE A 202 11.22 6.51 8.69
CA PHE A 202 11.88 7.31 9.71
C PHE A 202 13.25 7.78 9.23
N ASP A 203 14.05 6.85 8.75
CA ASP A 203 15.42 7.11 8.32
C ASP A 203 15.77 6.28 7.10
N ILE A 204 16.27 6.93 6.07
CA ILE A 204 16.81 6.31 4.85
C ILE A 204 18.21 6.88 4.69
N PRO A 205 19.28 6.08 4.95
CA PRO A 205 20.65 6.60 4.95
C PRO A 205 21.16 6.98 3.56
N ASP A 206 20.64 6.34 2.52
CA ASP A 206 21.00 6.60 1.12
C ASP A 206 19.74 6.63 0.24
N HIS A 207 19.17 5.48 -0.09
CA HIS A 207 17.91 5.34 -0.81
C HIS A 207 17.19 4.05 -0.41
N VAL A 208 15.93 3.94 -0.79
CA VAL A 208 15.19 2.68 -0.82
C VAL A 208 14.31 2.61 -2.06
N ASP A 209 14.39 1.50 -2.78
CA ASP A 209 13.49 1.15 -3.87
C ASP A 209 12.69 -0.08 -3.48
N TYR A 210 11.40 -0.06 -3.74
CA TYR A 210 10.54 -1.20 -3.49
C TYR A 210 9.37 -1.27 -4.46
N LEU A 211 8.91 -2.50 -4.69
CA LEU A 211 7.62 -2.74 -5.32
C LEU A 211 6.55 -2.72 -4.25
N SER A 212 5.47 -2.01 -4.49
CA SER A 212 4.32 -1.95 -3.60
C SER A 212 3.12 -2.66 -4.23
N PHE A 213 2.76 -3.81 -3.66
CA PHE A 213 1.57 -4.56 -4.03
C PHE A 213 0.38 -4.05 -3.22
N ARG A 214 -0.63 -3.51 -3.90
CA ARG A 214 -1.74 -2.78 -3.27
C ARG A 214 -3.09 -3.38 -3.62
N PRO A 215 -3.50 -4.48 -2.96
CA PRO A 215 -4.86 -4.96 -3.09
C PRO A 215 -5.82 -3.94 -2.46
N SER A 216 -6.84 -3.56 -3.22
CA SER A 216 -7.83 -2.57 -2.80
C SER A 216 -9.23 -2.92 -3.31
N HIS A 217 -10.26 -2.36 -2.65
CA HIS A 217 -11.65 -2.50 -3.08
C HIS A 217 -12.26 -1.13 -3.35
N GLY A 218 -12.59 -0.86 -4.61
CA GLY A 218 -13.23 0.39 -5.02
C GLY A 218 -12.36 1.65 -4.88
N VAL A 219 -11.03 1.50 -4.82
CA VAL A 219 -10.07 2.61 -4.71
C VAL A 219 -9.67 3.11 -6.09
N MET A 220 -9.20 2.21 -6.94
CA MET A 220 -8.67 2.53 -8.25
C MET A 220 -9.55 1.93 -9.36
N LYS A 221 -9.48 2.55 -10.54
CA LYS A 221 -10.19 2.08 -11.73
C LYS A 221 -9.49 0.88 -12.34
N ASN A 222 -10.15 -0.27 -12.34
CA ASN A 222 -9.67 -1.47 -13.01
C ASN A 222 -9.28 -1.20 -14.47
N GLY A 223 -8.17 -1.80 -14.91
CA GLY A 223 -7.64 -1.64 -16.25
C GLY A 223 -6.85 -0.34 -16.49
N TRP A 224 -6.64 0.47 -15.46
CA TRP A 224 -5.75 1.61 -15.58
C TRP A 224 -4.31 1.17 -15.85
N VAL A 225 -3.64 1.87 -16.77
CA VAL A 225 -2.25 1.62 -17.18
C VAL A 225 -1.49 2.94 -17.12
N ASN A 226 -0.28 2.91 -16.56
CA ASN A 226 0.57 4.09 -16.52
C ASN A 226 0.80 4.62 -17.95
N PRO A 227 0.57 5.91 -18.21
CA PRO A 227 0.73 6.50 -19.54
C PRO A 227 2.11 6.28 -20.17
N THR A 228 3.16 6.15 -19.35
CA THR A 228 4.53 5.87 -19.80
C THR A 228 4.67 4.53 -20.52
N ILE A 229 3.88 3.53 -20.13
CA ILE A 229 3.92 2.17 -20.68
C ILE A 229 2.67 1.82 -21.52
N ALA A 230 1.66 2.69 -21.52
CA ALA A 230 0.50 2.50 -22.37
C ALA A 230 0.93 2.50 -23.85
N SER A 231 0.48 1.49 -24.60
CA SER A 231 0.70 1.46 -26.06
C SER A 231 -0.03 2.65 -26.69
N LYS A 232 0.69 3.41 -27.54
CA LYS A 232 0.08 4.44 -28.38
C LYS A 232 -0.72 3.78 -29.50
#